data_6a52044cc7db0814337dbe29ddbce71f
#
_entry.id   6a52044cc7db0814337dbe29ddbce71f
#
_cell.length_a   1.000
_cell.length_b   1.000
_cell.length_c   1.000
_cell.angle_alpha   90.00
_cell.angle_beta   90.00
_cell.angle_gamma   90.00
#
_symmetry.space_group_name_H-M   'P 1'
#
loop_
_entity.id
_entity.type
_entity.pdbx_description
1 polymer ?
#
loop_
_entity_poly.entity_id
_entity_poly.type
_entity_poly.pdbx_seq_one_letter_code
_entity_poly.pdbx_strand_id
1 'polypeptide(L)'
;MAAHLPDHIAKKLAERIFHDFDDFSQAFWLAIAEDPIYSHQFIPSQLNRIKRGWPPRAPFRDTAKGLRSYQISHLTPPEFGGLMYDADNLRIMSVMQYAVSSEVAW
;
A
#
# COMPACT_ATOMS: atom_id res chain seq x y z
N MET A 1 -12.87 -2.14 1.94
CA MET A 1 -12.26 -3.48 1.88
C MET A 1 -10.79 -3.36 1.48
N ALA A 2 -9.94 -4.11 2.14
CA ALA A 2 -8.51 -4.09 1.87
C ALA A 2 -8.19 -4.87 0.58
N ALA A 3 -7.22 -4.39 -0.17
CA ALA A 3 -6.82 -4.98 -1.44
C ALA A 3 -5.49 -5.72 -1.33
N HIS A 4 -5.38 -6.84 -2.03
CA HIS A 4 -4.11 -7.56 -2.18
C HIS A 4 -3.13 -6.76 -3.04
N LEU A 5 -1.83 -6.95 -2.81
CA LEU A 5 -0.85 -6.44 -3.74
C LEU A 5 -0.93 -7.23 -5.05
N PRO A 6 -0.86 -6.56 -6.21
CA PRO A 6 -0.86 -7.29 -7.49
C PRO A 6 0.30 -8.27 -7.60
N ASP A 7 0.03 -9.49 -8.05
CA ASP A 7 1.01 -10.57 -8.07
C ASP A 7 2.30 -10.22 -8.83
N HIS A 8 2.18 -9.64 -10.02
CA HIS A 8 3.38 -9.34 -10.83
C HIS A 8 4.21 -8.19 -10.23
N ILE A 9 3.58 -7.26 -9.53
CA ILE A 9 4.29 -6.23 -8.78
C ILE A 9 4.98 -6.84 -7.56
N ALA A 10 4.27 -7.69 -6.83
CA ALA A 10 4.84 -8.38 -5.67
C ALA A 10 6.07 -9.23 -6.05
N LYS A 11 6.01 -9.91 -7.20
CA LYS A 11 7.14 -10.70 -7.70
C LYS A 11 8.36 -9.84 -8.02
N LYS A 12 8.15 -8.66 -8.61
CA LYS A 12 9.26 -7.73 -8.86
C LYS A 12 9.94 -7.31 -7.58
N LEU A 13 9.16 -7.04 -6.55
CA LEU A 13 9.69 -6.56 -5.27
C LEU A 13 10.31 -7.66 -4.43
N ALA A 14 9.86 -8.92 -4.60
CA ALA A 14 10.36 -10.05 -3.84
C ALA A 14 11.86 -10.33 -4.09
N GLU A 15 12.40 -9.89 -5.21
CA GLU A 15 13.81 -10.08 -5.57
C GLU A 15 14.71 -8.95 -5.05
N ARG A 16 14.13 -7.93 -4.42
CA ARG A 16 14.86 -6.74 -3.97
C ARG A 16 15.07 -6.77 -2.47
N ILE A 17 16.15 -6.12 -2.03
CA ILE A 17 16.45 -5.91 -0.61
C ILE A 17 16.07 -4.48 -0.25
N PHE A 18 15.33 -4.29 0.84
CA PHE A 18 14.88 -2.98 1.31
C PHE A 18 15.54 -2.65 2.63
N HIS A 19 15.91 -1.39 2.78
CA HIS A 19 16.51 -0.88 4.01
C HIS A 19 15.47 -0.88 5.15
N ASP A 20 14.24 -0.47 4.84
CA ASP A 20 13.12 -0.43 5.77
C ASP A 20 11.79 -0.53 5.02
N PHE A 21 10.68 -0.50 5.74
CA PHE A 21 9.37 -0.62 5.12
C PHE A 21 8.98 0.60 4.29
N ASP A 22 9.48 1.79 4.62
CA ASP A 22 9.26 2.99 3.81
C ASP A 22 9.89 2.84 2.43
N ASP A 23 11.09 2.28 2.34
CA ASP A 23 11.72 1.97 1.05
C ASP A 23 10.89 0.99 0.23
N PHE A 24 10.34 -0.03 0.89
CA PHE A 24 9.44 -0.98 0.23
C PHE A 24 8.19 -0.27 -0.29
N SER A 25 7.56 0.55 0.52
CA SER A 25 6.37 1.30 0.14
C SER A 25 6.61 2.20 -1.06
N GLN A 26 7.72 2.94 -1.06
CA GLN A 26 8.10 3.79 -2.19
C GLN A 26 8.31 2.96 -3.46
N ALA A 27 9.03 1.85 -3.36
CA ALA A 27 9.27 0.96 -4.49
C ALA A 27 7.98 0.38 -5.04
N PHE A 28 7.03 0.05 -4.16
CA PHE A 28 5.72 -0.46 -4.55
C PHE A 28 4.95 0.58 -5.39
N TRP A 29 4.83 1.81 -4.88
CA TRP A 29 4.09 2.85 -5.60
C TRP A 29 4.75 3.25 -6.91
N LEU A 30 6.08 3.27 -6.96
CA LEU A 30 6.82 3.50 -8.21
C LEU A 30 6.54 2.39 -9.23
N ALA A 31 6.50 1.13 -8.80
CA ALA A 31 6.19 0.01 -9.67
C ALA A 31 4.76 0.09 -10.21
N ILE A 32 3.81 0.51 -9.40
CA ILE A 32 2.42 0.76 -9.84
C ILE A 32 2.38 1.87 -10.90
N ALA A 33 3.13 2.94 -10.70
CA ALA A 33 3.18 4.06 -11.65
C ALA A 33 3.77 3.64 -13.01
N GLU A 34 4.69 2.70 -13.01
CA GLU A 34 5.34 2.19 -14.23
C GLU A 34 4.52 1.09 -14.91
N ASP A 35 3.53 0.53 -14.22
CA ASP A 35 2.72 -0.55 -14.78
C ASP A 35 1.70 0.00 -15.77
N PRO A 36 1.65 -0.53 -17.02
CA PRO A 36 0.77 0.03 -18.03
C PRO A 36 -0.73 -0.19 -17.76
N ILE A 37 -1.07 -1.18 -16.93
CA ILE A 37 -2.47 -1.45 -16.58
C ILE A 37 -2.89 -0.61 -15.38
N TYR A 38 -2.13 -0.68 -14.28
CA TYR A 38 -2.51 -0.02 -13.04
C TYR A 38 -2.36 1.49 -13.10
N SER A 39 -1.36 2.00 -13.82
CA SER A 39 -1.16 3.45 -13.94
C SER A 39 -2.36 4.15 -14.57
N HIS A 40 -3.08 3.48 -15.48
CA HIS A 40 -4.26 4.03 -16.13
C HIS A 40 -5.49 4.13 -15.23
N GLN A 41 -5.45 3.50 -14.07
CA GLN A 41 -6.56 3.54 -13.11
C GLN A 41 -6.55 4.78 -12.23
N PHE A 42 -5.49 5.58 -12.30
CA PHE A 42 -5.32 6.77 -11.47
C PHE A 42 -5.59 8.03 -12.28
N ILE A 43 -6.31 8.98 -11.65
CA ILE A 43 -6.44 10.32 -12.22
C ILE A 43 -5.07 11.02 -12.15
N PRO A 44 -4.83 12.06 -13.01
CA PRO A 44 -3.49 12.68 -13.10
C PRO A 44 -2.88 13.14 -11.78
N SER A 45 -3.67 13.69 -10.87
CA SER A 45 -3.16 14.17 -9.58
C SER A 45 -2.62 13.02 -8.72
N GLN A 46 -3.29 11.87 -8.71
CA GLN A 46 -2.85 10.69 -7.97
C GLN A 46 -1.69 10.00 -8.66
N LEU A 47 -1.70 9.95 -10.00
CA LEU A 47 -0.59 9.41 -10.77
C LEU A 47 0.71 10.19 -10.49
N ASN A 48 0.63 11.52 -10.39
CA ASN A 48 1.80 12.34 -10.05
C ASN A 48 2.36 11.98 -8.68
N ARG A 49 1.51 11.63 -7.72
CA ARG A 49 1.97 11.19 -6.40
C ARG A 49 2.74 9.87 -6.48
N ILE A 50 2.15 8.85 -7.12
CA ILE A 50 2.79 7.53 -7.16
C ILE A 50 4.06 7.52 -8.01
N LYS A 51 4.18 8.41 -9.00
CA LYS A 51 5.41 8.61 -9.77
C LYS A 51 6.57 9.10 -8.91
N ARG A 52 6.28 9.67 -7.75
CA ARG A 52 7.28 10.12 -6.77
C ARG A 52 7.51 9.09 -5.66
N GLY A 53 6.85 7.93 -5.74
CA GLY A 53 6.91 6.92 -4.69
C GLY A 53 6.02 7.24 -3.50
N TRP A 54 5.07 8.16 -3.65
CA TRP A 54 4.14 8.52 -2.59
C TRP A 54 2.84 7.74 -2.75
N PRO A 55 2.20 7.33 -1.63
CA PRO A 55 0.91 6.65 -1.72
C PRO A 55 -0.15 7.57 -2.30
N PRO A 56 -1.09 7.05 -3.11
CA PRO A 56 -2.21 7.84 -3.59
C PRO A 56 -3.15 8.20 -2.45
N ARG A 57 -3.95 9.22 -2.63
CA ARG A 57 -4.96 9.62 -1.64
C ARG A 57 -6.27 8.93 -1.89
N ALA A 58 -6.92 8.51 -0.81
CA ALA A 58 -8.25 7.94 -0.86
C ALA A 58 -9.31 9.02 -1.08
N PRO A 59 -10.53 8.65 -1.53
CA PRO A 59 -11.65 9.58 -1.54
C PRO A 59 -11.88 10.16 -0.15
N PHE A 60 -12.42 11.39 -0.09
CA PHE A 60 -12.63 12.10 1.17
C PHE A 60 -13.41 11.26 2.19
N ARG A 61 -14.43 10.51 1.75
CA ARG A 61 -15.25 9.66 2.61
C ARG A 61 -14.47 8.54 3.32
N ASP A 62 -13.30 8.17 2.77
CA ASP A 62 -12.45 7.12 3.33
C ASP A 62 -11.29 7.69 4.15
N THR A 63 -11.37 8.96 4.54
CA THR A 63 -10.35 9.62 5.36
C THR A 63 -10.71 9.56 6.84
N ALA A 64 -9.69 9.65 7.68
CA ALA A 64 -9.87 9.72 9.13
C ALA A 64 -8.84 10.67 9.71
N LYS A 65 -9.26 11.56 10.61
CA LYS A 65 -8.38 12.50 11.30
C LYS A 65 -7.51 13.34 10.34
N GLY A 66 -8.05 13.70 9.18
CA GLY A 66 -7.34 14.47 8.17
C GLY A 66 -6.34 13.69 7.32
N LEU A 67 -6.12 12.41 7.60
CA LEU A 67 -5.24 11.54 6.83
C LEU A 67 -6.00 10.98 5.65
N ARG A 68 -5.42 11.06 4.44
CA ARG A 68 -6.09 10.64 3.21
C ARG A 68 -5.36 9.57 2.43
N SER A 69 -4.07 9.35 2.69
CA SER A 69 -3.27 8.45 1.87
C SER A 69 -3.61 6.99 2.13
N TYR A 70 -3.62 6.19 1.08
CA TYR A 70 -3.65 4.73 1.22
C TYR A 70 -2.40 4.25 1.93
N GLN A 71 -2.52 3.12 2.59
CA GLN A 71 -1.43 2.50 3.34
C GLN A 71 -1.25 1.06 2.92
N ILE A 72 0.00 0.58 2.98
CA ILE A 72 0.29 -0.84 2.91
C ILE A 72 0.45 -1.32 4.36
N SER A 73 -0.40 -2.24 4.78
CA SER A 73 -0.45 -2.69 6.17
C SER A 73 -0.25 -4.19 6.29
N HIS A 74 0.33 -4.62 7.40
CA HIS A 74 0.53 -6.02 7.70
C HIS A 74 -0.75 -6.63 8.30
N LEU A 75 -1.14 -7.81 7.83
CA LEU A 75 -2.22 -8.58 8.46
C LEU A 75 -1.79 -9.07 9.84
N THR A 76 -0.60 -9.66 9.91
CA THR A 76 0.05 -10.01 11.18
C THR A 76 1.24 -9.09 11.35
N PRO A 77 1.25 -8.24 12.39
CA PRO A 77 2.38 -7.34 12.63
C PRO A 77 3.70 -8.09 12.79
N PRO A 78 4.83 -7.52 12.34
CA PRO A 78 6.13 -8.16 12.50
C PRO A 78 6.48 -8.49 13.95
N GLU A 79 6.08 -7.67 14.91
CA GLU A 79 6.30 -7.92 16.32
C GLU A 79 5.54 -9.15 16.85
N PHE A 80 4.54 -9.64 16.08
CA PHE A 80 3.79 -10.86 16.41
C PHE A 80 4.12 -12.01 15.47
N GLY A 81 5.24 -11.94 14.77
CA GLY A 81 5.75 -13.02 13.91
C GLY A 81 5.35 -12.90 12.45
N GLY A 82 4.65 -11.85 12.05
CA GLY A 82 4.34 -11.62 10.64
C GLY A 82 5.58 -11.28 9.85
N LEU A 83 5.66 -11.75 8.60
CA LEU A 83 6.77 -11.42 7.71
C LEU A 83 6.61 -10.02 7.15
N MET A 84 7.67 -9.19 7.24
CA MET A 84 7.60 -7.78 6.90
C MET A 84 7.35 -7.52 5.42
N TYR A 85 7.92 -8.34 4.54
CA TYR A 85 7.89 -8.11 3.09
C TYR A 85 7.16 -9.20 2.31
N ASP A 86 6.38 -10.04 2.99
CA ASP A 86 5.59 -11.09 2.36
C ASP A 86 4.27 -10.50 1.85
N ALA A 87 4.05 -10.54 0.54
CA ALA A 87 2.84 -10.01 -0.09
C ALA A 87 1.56 -10.64 0.47
N ASP A 88 1.61 -11.90 0.89
CA ASP A 88 0.45 -12.57 1.49
C ASP A 88 0.10 -12.00 2.87
N ASN A 89 1.05 -11.34 3.52
CA ASN A 89 0.85 -10.68 4.80
C ASN A 89 0.57 -9.18 4.64
N LEU A 90 0.48 -8.66 3.43
CA LEU A 90 0.32 -7.24 3.15
C LEU A 90 -1.01 -6.96 2.46
N ARG A 91 -1.61 -5.82 2.81
CA ARG A 91 -2.84 -5.34 2.17
C ARG A 91 -2.75 -3.83 1.98
N ILE A 92 -3.37 -3.35 0.89
CA ILE A 92 -3.52 -1.91 0.64
C ILE A 92 -4.84 -1.48 1.25
N MET A 93 -4.81 -0.49 2.12
CA MET A 93 -5.99 -0.01 2.83
C MET A 93 -6.07 1.52 2.79
N SER A 94 -7.29 2.06 2.75
CA SER A 94 -7.50 3.46 3.10
C SER A 94 -7.32 3.63 4.62
N VAL A 95 -7.18 4.89 5.08
CA VAL A 95 -7.06 5.16 6.52
C VAL A 95 -8.30 4.66 7.27
N MET A 96 -9.49 4.84 6.69
CA MET A 96 -10.72 4.36 7.30
C MET A 96 -10.77 2.84 7.40
N GLN A 97 -10.35 2.12 6.34
CA GLN A 97 -10.29 0.66 6.36
C GLN A 97 -9.31 0.15 7.42
N TYR A 98 -8.17 0.81 7.56
CA TYR A 98 -7.18 0.47 8.58
C TYR A 98 -7.76 0.64 9.99
N ALA A 99 -8.43 1.76 10.26
CA ALA A 99 -9.04 2.02 11.56
C ALA A 99 -10.09 0.96 11.92
N VAL A 100 -10.97 0.60 10.98
CA VAL A 100 -11.98 -0.44 11.18
C VAL A 100 -11.33 -1.80 11.44
N SER A 101 -10.31 -2.15 10.68
CA SER A 101 -9.58 -3.42 10.88
C SER A 101 -8.93 -3.48 12.25
N SER A 102 -8.36 -2.38 12.72
CA SER A 102 -7.75 -2.31 14.05
C SER A 102 -8.78 -2.48 15.16
N GLU A 103 -9.98 -1.93 15.00
CA GLU A 103 -11.07 -2.09 15.95
C GLU A 103 -11.58 -3.53 15.97
N VAL A 104 -11.68 -4.15 14.82
CA VAL A 104 -12.19 -5.54 14.69
C VAL A 104 -11.18 -6.56 15.23
N ALA A 105 -9.90 -6.23 15.26
CA ALA A 105 -8.85 -7.12 15.76
C ALA A 105 -8.90 -7.35 17.27
N TRP A 106 -9.79 -6.68 17.96
CA TRP A 106 -10.01 -6.86 19.40
C TRP A 106 -10.91 -8.06 19.69
#